data_abf80510829624184328de8fce815f19
#
_entry.id   abf80510829624184328de8fce815f19
#
_cell.length_a   1.000
_cell.length_b   1.000
_cell.length_c   1.000
_cell.angle_alpha   90.00
_cell.angle_beta   90.00
_cell.angle_gamma   90.00
#
_symmetry.space_group_name_H-M   'P 1'
#
loop_
_entity.id
_entity.type
_entity.pdbx_description
1 polymer ?
#
loop_
_entity_poly.entity_id
_entity_poly.type
_entity_poly.pdbx_seq_one_letter_code
_entity_poly.pdbx_strand_id
1 'polypeptide(L)'
;MKNIVGVSEIIKYYPRLQGSAFHFDHVHIPWNHQVPLHQQETWELSYVITGKGARIIGDHVESFSKGEVIFIPPNIPHCWSFDENVHDDVGKIENITITIEQEFLERCKELFPQVITIFTEIQSNKNAVSFTGAVLGKLQFLMLSMISQNAIKRIATFFEILELLACCSDMKIVGKPLIDVKRERKLQEIYLFVLNNFHSSITLDAISKTVGIPKSTFCVFFKKMTGKSFFTFLTEFRIASSCEMLSKTKLSIAEISIASGFNDIPYFNRVFKKYKNTTPSEYRNSRIV
;
A
#
# COMPACT_ATOMS: atom_id res chain seq x y z
N MET A 1 -22.83 15.85 -2.40
CA MET A 1 -22.76 15.29 -1.03
C MET A 1 -23.04 13.80 -1.13
N LYS A 2 -22.02 12.95 -1.29
CA LYS A 2 -22.19 11.49 -1.23
C LYS A 2 -21.74 11.04 0.16
N ASN A 3 -22.61 10.30 0.83
CA ASN A 3 -22.42 9.76 2.16
C ASN A 3 -21.09 8.98 2.23
N ILE A 4 -20.17 9.49 3.03
CA ILE A 4 -18.99 8.76 3.46
C ILE A 4 -19.51 7.68 4.40
N VAL A 5 -19.50 6.44 3.95
CA VAL A 5 -19.75 5.25 4.79
C VAL A 5 -18.79 5.33 5.96
N GLY A 6 -19.33 5.37 7.17
CA GLY A 6 -18.53 5.44 8.38
C GLY A 6 -17.53 4.27 8.43
N VAL A 7 -16.24 4.62 8.56
CA VAL A 7 -15.16 3.65 8.73
C VAL A 7 -15.27 3.07 10.13
N SER A 8 -16.08 2.03 10.30
CA SER A 8 -16.28 1.42 11.61
C SER A 8 -15.60 0.06 11.80
N GLU A 9 -15.19 -0.64 10.73
CA GLU A 9 -14.58 -1.98 10.87
C GLU A 9 -13.58 -2.31 9.77
N ILE A 10 -12.46 -2.98 10.14
CA ILE A 10 -11.58 -3.65 9.19
C ILE A 10 -12.38 -4.82 8.64
N ILE A 11 -12.58 -4.84 7.33
CA ILE A 11 -13.32 -5.91 6.68
C ILE A 11 -12.46 -7.17 6.73
N LYS A 12 -13.00 -8.27 7.26
CA LYS A 12 -12.40 -9.58 7.05
C LYS A 12 -12.74 -10.03 5.63
N TYR A 13 -11.75 -10.11 4.79
CA TYR A 13 -11.90 -10.56 3.41
C TYR A 13 -11.57 -12.05 3.32
N TYR A 14 -12.43 -12.79 2.67
CA TYR A 14 -12.26 -14.23 2.41
C TYR A 14 -12.24 -14.45 0.91
N PRO A 15 -11.07 -14.59 0.28
CA PRO A 15 -11.00 -14.91 -1.14
C PRO A 15 -11.67 -16.27 -1.41
N ARG A 16 -12.48 -16.33 -2.46
CA ARG A 16 -13.17 -17.58 -2.83
C ARG A 16 -12.22 -18.46 -3.62
N LEU A 17 -11.61 -19.42 -2.97
CA LEU A 17 -10.63 -20.32 -3.57
C LEU A 17 -11.24 -21.53 -4.31
N GLN A 18 -12.52 -21.67 -4.43
CA GLN A 18 -13.31 -22.66 -5.21
C GLN A 18 -12.51 -23.86 -5.77
N GLY A 19 -11.85 -24.64 -4.87
CA GLY A 19 -11.07 -25.83 -5.24
C GLY A 19 -9.74 -25.58 -5.96
N SER A 20 -9.25 -24.35 -5.95
CA SER A 20 -7.94 -23.97 -6.51
C SER A 20 -6.85 -24.00 -5.44
N ALA A 21 -5.63 -24.36 -5.79
CA ALA A 21 -4.46 -24.38 -4.91
C ALA A 21 -4.06 -22.98 -4.43
N PHE A 22 -4.36 -21.97 -5.21
CA PHE A 22 -4.17 -20.53 -4.94
C PHE A 22 -5.19 -19.78 -5.78
N HIS A 23 -5.48 -18.54 -5.36
CA HIS A 23 -6.32 -17.65 -6.16
C HIS A 23 -5.43 -16.69 -6.96
N PHE A 24 -5.67 -16.64 -8.27
CA PHE A 24 -5.04 -15.68 -9.18
C PHE A 24 -6.13 -14.76 -9.70
N ASP A 25 -6.02 -13.48 -9.39
CA ASP A 25 -6.94 -12.45 -9.84
C ASP A 25 -6.20 -11.40 -10.67
N HIS A 26 -6.75 -11.07 -11.82
CA HIS A 26 -6.26 -10.01 -12.69
C HIS A 26 -7.42 -9.05 -12.92
N VAL A 27 -7.34 -7.89 -12.33
CA VAL A 27 -8.39 -6.87 -12.39
C VAL A 27 -7.98 -5.68 -13.25
N HIS A 28 -8.92 -5.21 -14.04
CA HIS A 28 -8.84 -3.99 -14.83
C HIS A 28 -10.15 -3.21 -14.61
N ILE A 29 -10.17 -2.38 -13.58
CA ILE A 29 -11.37 -1.80 -12.98
C ILE A 29 -11.25 -0.29 -12.84
N PRO A 30 -12.38 0.46 -12.73
CA PRO A 30 -12.34 1.87 -12.37
C PRO A 30 -11.56 2.13 -11.09
N TRP A 31 -10.78 3.20 -11.05
CA TRP A 31 -9.89 3.53 -9.94
C TRP A 31 -10.55 3.56 -8.56
N ASN A 32 -11.86 3.81 -8.50
CA ASN A 32 -12.66 3.90 -7.27
C ASN A 32 -13.39 2.60 -6.88
N HIS A 33 -13.17 1.50 -7.59
CA HIS A 33 -13.78 0.19 -7.32
C HIS A 33 -12.84 -0.78 -6.59
N GLN A 34 -11.95 -0.26 -5.76
CA GLN A 34 -10.98 -1.04 -5.01
C GLN A 34 -11.56 -1.61 -3.72
N VAL A 35 -10.90 -2.65 -3.21
CA VAL A 35 -11.23 -3.21 -1.90
C VAL A 35 -10.83 -2.20 -0.81
N PRO A 36 -11.74 -1.82 0.10
CA PRO A 36 -11.42 -0.94 1.22
C PRO A 36 -10.41 -1.60 2.18
N LEU A 37 -10.03 -0.90 3.25
CA LEU A 37 -9.12 -1.45 4.25
C LEU A 37 -9.65 -2.78 4.79
N HIS A 38 -8.88 -3.85 4.55
CA HIS A 38 -9.24 -5.21 4.92
C HIS A 38 -8.05 -5.99 5.45
N GLN A 39 -8.32 -7.13 6.05
CA GLN A 39 -7.33 -8.15 6.38
C GLN A 39 -7.85 -9.53 6.02
N GLN A 40 -6.95 -10.45 5.76
CA GLN A 40 -7.25 -11.84 5.38
C GLN A 40 -6.30 -12.82 6.07
N GLU A 41 -6.71 -14.07 6.19
CA GLU A 41 -5.92 -15.14 6.83
C GLU A 41 -4.95 -15.84 5.84
N THR A 42 -4.81 -15.28 4.64
CA THR A 42 -3.96 -15.78 3.55
C THR A 42 -2.78 -14.87 3.31
N TRP A 43 -1.71 -15.40 2.69
CA TRP A 43 -0.68 -14.55 2.08
C TRP A 43 -1.21 -13.91 0.81
N GLU A 44 -0.74 -12.72 0.53
CA GLU A 44 -1.05 -12.01 -0.71
C GLU A 44 0.24 -11.55 -1.39
N LEU A 45 0.33 -11.77 -2.71
CA LEU A 45 1.31 -11.13 -3.58
C LEU A 45 0.56 -10.22 -4.54
N SER A 46 0.75 -8.92 -4.40
CA SER A 46 0.06 -7.90 -5.19
C SER A 46 1.03 -7.17 -6.11
N TYR A 47 0.65 -7.01 -7.39
CA TYR A 47 1.42 -6.30 -8.40
C TYR A 47 0.56 -5.20 -9.04
N VAL A 48 0.97 -3.95 -8.90
CA VAL A 48 0.32 -2.79 -9.53
C VAL A 48 0.87 -2.60 -10.94
N ILE A 49 0.07 -2.92 -11.96
CA ILE A 49 0.43 -2.75 -13.38
C ILE A 49 0.18 -1.31 -13.82
N THR A 50 -1.01 -0.78 -13.50
CA THR A 50 -1.44 0.57 -13.87
C THR A 50 -2.03 1.27 -12.68
N GLY A 51 -1.60 2.51 -12.44
CA GLY A 51 -2.06 3.35 -11.34
C GLY A 51 -0.96 3.72 -10.36
N LYS A 52 -1.29 4.62 -9.45
CA LYS A 52 -0.48 5.09 -8.34
C LYS A 52 -1.41 5.61 -7.24
N GLY A 53 -0.84 5.90 -6.09
CA GLY A 53 -1.59 6.48 -4.99
C GLY A 53 -0.91 6.32 -3.64
N ALA A 54 -1.69 6.17 -2.59
CA ALA A 54 -1.20 5.87 -1.26
C ALA A 54 -1.73 4.49 -0.81
N ARG A 55 -0.92 3.75 -0.07
CA ARG A 55 -1.29 2.47 0.54
C ARG A 55 -1.10 2.48 2.04
N ILE A 56 -1.94 1.74 2.69
CA ILE A 56 -1.81 1.40 4.11
C ILE A 56 -1.48 -0.08 4.18
N ILE A 57 -0.39 -0.44 4.85
CA ILE A 57 -0.04 -1.84 5.13
C ILE A 57 0.46 -1.90 6.58
N GLY A 58 -0.30 -2.58 7.45
CA GLY A 58 0.02 -2.65 8.87
C GLY A 58 0.21 -1.27 9.49
N ASP A 59 1.40 -1.04 10.03
CA ASP A 59 1.80 0.21 10.70
C ASP A 59 2.35 1.31 9.77
N HIS A 60 2.40 1.06 8.45
CA HIS A 60 2.98 1.98 7.46
C HIS A 60 1.93 2.58 6.53
N VAL A 61 2.14 3.86 6.20
CA VAL A 61 1.44 4.57 5.12
C VAL A 61 2.49 5.17 4.19
N GLU A 62 2.50 4.70 2.95
CA GLU A 62 3.45 5.14 1.93
C GLU A 62 2.75 5.35 0.60
N SER A 63 3.34 6.17 -0.28
CA SER A 63 2.92 6.23 -1.68
C SER A 63 3.37 4.97 -2.42
N PHE A 64 2.59 4.58 -3.42
CA PHE A 64 2.95 3.52 -4.36
C PHE A 64 2.85 4.00 -5.80
N SER A 65 3.47 3.28 -6.72
CA SER A 65 3.40 3.54 -8.16
C SER A 65 3.34 2.24 -8.97
N LYS A 66 3.01 2.38 -10.24
CA LYS A 66 3.07 1.26 -11.19
C LYS A 66 4.42 0.56 -11.11
N GLY A 67 4.40 -0.75 -11.24
CA GLY A 67 5.58 -1.60 -11.16
C GLY A 67 5.85 -2.16 -9.76
N GLU A 68 5.19 -1.66 -8.71
CA GLU A 68 5.40 -2.18 -7.35
C GLU A 68 4.84 -3.59 -7.20
N VAL A 69 5.63 -4.49 -6.62
CA VAL A 69 5.22 -5.82 -6.19
C VAL A 69 5.42 -5.92 -4.69
N ILE A 70 4.36 -6.32 -3.98
CA ILE A 70 4.36 -6.44 -2.51
C ILE A 70 3.88 -7.82 -2.10
N PHE A 71 4.59 -8.44 -1.16
CA PHE A 71 4.18 -9.65 -0.49
C PHE A 71 3.71 -9.33 0.92
N ILE A 72 2.49 -9.76 1.26
CA ILE A 72 1.81 -9.44 2.53
C ILE A 72 1.49 -10.74 3.26
N PRO A 73 2.07 -10.97 4.46
CA PRO A 73 1.71 -12.07 5.34
C PRO A 73 0.25 -11.98 5.84
N PRO A 74 -0.30 -13.12 6.32
CA PRO A 74 -1.64 -13.15 6.90
C PRO A 74 -1.84 -12.16 8.03
N ASN A 75 -3.07 -11.68 8.16
CA ASN A 75 -3.54 -10.80 9.24
C ASN A 75 -2.86 -9.43 9.31
N ILE A 76 -2.20 -8.98 8.25
CA ILE A 76 -1.75 -7.59 8.12
C ILE A 76 -2.86 -6.80 7.42
N PRO A 77 -3.50 -5.82 8.09
CA PRO A 77 -4.49 -4.97 7.46
C PRO A 77 -3.86 -4.15 6.34
N HIS A 78 -4.52 -4.07 5.18
CA HIS A 78 -4.00 -3.34 4.04
C HIS A 78 -5.08 -2.81 3.11
N CYS A 79 -4.74 -1.77 2.38
CA CYS A 79 -5.51 -1.25 1.25
C CYS A 79 -4.64 -0.37 0.35
N TRP A 80 -5.09 -0.22 -0.90
CA TRP A 80 -4.57 0.75 -1.86
C TRP A 80 -5.63 1.81 -2.11
N SER A 81 -5.24 3.08 -2.09
CA SER A 81 -6.06 4.21 -2.51
C SER A 81 -5.44 4.79 -3.76
N PHE A 82 -6.02 4.47 -4.90
CA PHE A 82 -5.55 4.95 -6.19
C PHE A 82 -5.97 6.40 -6.44
N ASP A 83 -5.08 7.15 -7.09
CA ASP A 83 -5.32 8.53 -7.51
C ASP A 83 -6.24 8.53 -8.74
N GLU A 84 -7.32 9.33 -8.68
CA GLU A 84 -8.32 9.45 -9.75
C GLU A 84 -7.76 9.95 -11.08
N ASN A 85 -6.60 10.59 -11.07
CA ASN A 85 -5.97 11.16 -12.27
C ASN A 85 -4.89 10.24 -12.87
N VAL A 86 -4.73 9.01 -12.36
CA VAL A 86 -3.67 8.10 -12.82
C VAL A 86 -4.21 6.71 -13.10
N HIS A 87 -4.69 6.57 -14.28
CA HIS A 87 -5.29 5.39 -14.87
C HIS A 87 -4.82 5.26 -16.34
N ASP A 88 -5.24 4.22 -17.02
CA ASP A 88 -5.06 4.05 -18.47
C ASP A 88 -5.99 4.98 -19.28
N ASP A 89 -5.93 4.88 -20.59
CA ASP A 89 -6.70 5.71 -21.54
C ASP A 89 -8.23 5.51 -21.43
N VAL A 90 -8.68 4.45 -20.75
CA VAL A 90 -10.10 4.14 -20.51
C VAL A 90 -10.56 4.39 -19.07
N GLY A 91 -9.75 5.05 -18.26
CA GLY A 91 -10.08 5.45 -16.90
C GLY A 91 -9.97 4.34 -15.86
N LYS A 92 -9.13 3.30 -16.12
CA LYS A 92 -9.01 2.12 -15.25
C LYS A 92 -7.61 1.95 -14.68
N ILE A 93 -7.56 1.33 -13.52
CA ILE A 93 -6.33 0.79 -12.91
C ILE A 93 -6.24 -0.70 -13.21
N GLU A 94 -5.03 -1.24 -13.16
CA GLU A 94 -4.77 -2.64 -13.43
C GLU A 94 -3.87 -3.25 -12.37
N ASN A 95 -4.26 -4.39 -11.84
CA ASN A 95 -3.56 -5.09 -10.76
C ASN A 95 -3.65 -6.61 -10.92
N ILE A 96 -2.60 -7.32 -10.49
CA ILE A 96 -2.61 -8.76 -10.30
C ILE A 96 -2.48 -9.05 -8.81
N THR A 97 -3.31 -9.97 -8.31
CA THR A 97 -3.23 -10.46 -6.93
C THR A 97 -3.17 -11.98 -6.93
N ILE A 98 -2.19 -12.54 -6.23
CA ILE A 98 -2.08 -13.98 -5.95
C ILE A 98 -2.29 -14.17 -4.46
N THR A 99 -3.32 -14.96 -4.10
CA THR A 99 -3.64 -15.26 -2.70
C THR A 99 -3.35 -16.73 -2.41
N ILE A 100 -2.68 -17.01 -1.28
CA ILE A 100 -2.17 -18.33 -0.91
C ILE A 100 -2.70 -18.72 0.46
N GLU A 101 -3.31 -19.90 0.58
CA GLU A 101 -3.80 -20.43 1.85
C GLU A 101 -2.69 -21.12 2.66
N GLN A 102 -2.79 -21.01 3.97
CA GLN A 102 -1.93 -21.76 4.90
C GLN A 102 -2.02 -23.27 4.66
N GLU A 103 -3.23 -23.79 4.52
CA GLU A 103 -3.49 -25.21 4.31
C GLU A 103 -2.82 -25.75 3.04
N PHE A 104 -2.80 -24.96 1.97
CA PHE A 104 -2.10 -25.34 0.74
C PHE A 104 -0.60 -25.57 0.97
N LEU A 105 0.07 -24.63 1.68
CA LEU A 105 1.50 -24.74 1.96
C LEU A 105 1.80 -25.96 2.84
N GLU A 106 0.96 -26.24 3.84
CA GLU A 106 1.14 -27.41 4.71
C GLU A 106 0.98 -28.74 3.93
N ARG A 107 -0.06 -28.86 3.12
CA ARG A 107 -0.27 -30.06 2.27
C ARG A 107 0.87 -30.24 1.27
N CYS A 108 1.40 -29.18 0.69
CA CYS A 108 2.54 -29.30 -0.21
C CYS A 108 3.80 -29.81 0.52
N LYS A 109 4.05 -29.40 1.75
CA LYS A 109 5.18 -29.91 2.55
C LYS A 109 5.05 -31.41 2.86
N GLU A 110 3.82 -31.88 3.07
CA GLU A 110 3.53 -33.31 3.27
C GLU A 110 3.77 -34.13 2.00
N LEU A 111 3.34 -33.62 0.84
CA LEU A 111 3.43 -34.32 -0.44
C LEU A 111 4.80 -34.20 -1.10
N PHE A 112 5.50 -33.11 -0.90
CA PHE A 112 6.76 -32.77 -1.56
C PHE A 112 7.82 -32.32 -0.53
N PRO A 113 8.56 -33.23 0.08
CA PRO A 113 9.61 -32.86 1.07
C PRO A 113 10.62 -31.82 0.55
N GLN A 114 10.82 -31.73 -0.76
CA GLN A 114 11.73 -30.80 -1.41
C GLN A 114 11.36 -29.32 -1.19
N VAL A 115 10.07 -29.02 -0.95
CA VAL A 115 9.61 -27.63 -0.76
C VAL A 115 9.59 -27.19 0.70
N ILE A 116 9.92 -28.07 1.66
CA ILE A 116 9.83 -27.77 3.10
C ILE A 116 10.61 -26.51 3.46
N THR A 117 11.86 -26.40 3.02
CA THR A 117 12.72 -25.26 3.33
C THR A 117 12.14 -23.95 2.77
N ILE A 118 11.74 -23.96 1.50
CA ILE A 118 11.16 -22.81 0.80
C ILE A 118 9.90 -22.32 1.51
N PHE A 119 8.97 -23.22 1.82
CA PHE A 119 7.69 -22.85 2.41
C PHE A 119 7.82 -22.45 3.89
N THR A 120 8.80 -23.05 4.60
CA THR A 120 9.12 -22.63 5.96
C THR A 120 9.67 -21.21 5.98
N GLU A 121 10.52 -20.85 5.03
CA GLU A 121 11.04 -19.49 4.89
C GLU A 121 9.91 -18.47 4.61
N ILE A 122 9.02 -18.77 3.67
CA ILE A 122 7.84 -17.95 3.38
C ILE A 122 6.99 -17.74 4.64
N GLN A 123 6.73 -18.81 5.40
CA GLN A 123 5.91 -18.76 6.61
C GLN A 123 6.59 -18.07 7.79
N SER A 124 7.93 -18.03 7.80
CA SER A 124 8.72 -17.33 8.81
C SER A 124 8.62 -15.81 8.68
N ASN A 125 8.40 -15.31 7.47
CA ASN A 125 8.27 -13.88 7.22
C ASN A 125 6.97 -13.32 7.83
N LYS A 126 7.12 -12.39 8.77
CA LYS A 126 6.01 -11.73 9.48
C LYS A 126 5.75 -10.31 9.02
N ASN A 127 6.58 -9.76 8.14
CA ASN A 127 6.46 -8.39 7.66
C ASN A 127 6.01 -8.35 6.20
N ALA A 128 5.25 -7.33 5.84
CA ALA A 128 5.00 -7.05 4.43
C ALA A 128 6.27 -6.46 3.80
N VAL A 129 6.61 -6.93 2.62
CA VAL A 129 7.83 -6.55 1.91
C VAL A 129 7.54 -6.14 0.47
N SER A 130 8.27 -5.15 -0.03
CA SER A 130 8.36 -4.82 -1.45
C SER A 130 9.70 -5.28 -2.00
N PHE A 131 9.72 -5.59 -3.30
CA PHE A 131 10.91 -6.11 -3.98
C PHE A 131 11.60 -5.03 -4.79
N THR A 132 12.91 -5.20 -5.01
CA THR A 132 13.75 -4.28 -5.81
C THR A 132 14.68 -5.07 -6.72
N GLY A 133 15.43 -4.37 -7.58
CA GLY A 133 16.47 -4.99 -8.41
C GLY A 133 15.97 -6.07 -9.38
N ALA A 134 16.80 -7.08 -9.60
CA ALA A 134 16.52 -8.15 -10.56
C ALA A 134 15.32 -9.04 -10.17
N VAL A 135 15.09 -9.24 -8.87
CA VAL A 135 13.97 -10.04 -8.36
C VAL A 135 12.64 -9.39 -8.70
N LEU A 136 12.54 -8.07 -8.56
CA LEU A 136 11.33 -7.34 -8.95
C LEU A 136 10.97 -7.59 -10.43
N GLY A 137 11.92 -7.44 -11.34
CA GLY A 137 11.69 -7.67 -12.77
C GLY A 137 11.26 -9.11 -13.09
N LYS A 138 11.84 -10.11 -12.39
CA LYS A 138 11.44 -11.51 -12.54
C LYS A 138 10.01 -11.75 -12.03
N LEU A 139 9.65 -11.24 -10.85
CA LEU A 139 8.30 -11.37 -10.31
C LEU A 139 7.25 -10.72 -11.22
N GLN A 140 7.53 -9.50 -11.72
CA GLN A 140 6.66 -8.82 -12.68
C GLN A 140 6.45 -9.66 -13.95
N PHE A 141 7.53 -10.19 -14.53
CA PHE A 141 7.46 -11.04 -15.72
C PHE A 141 6.63 -12.31 -15.49
N LEU A 142 6.89 -13.02 -14.39
CA LEU A 142 6.15 -14.24 -14.04
C LEU A 142 4.67 -13.96 -13.81
N MET A 143 4.32 -12.95 -13.03
CA MET A 143 2.93 -12.59 -12.74
C MET A 143 2.18 -12.18 -14.00
N LEU A 144 2.79 -11.39 -14.89
CA LEU A 144 2.18 -11.03 -16.19
C LEU A 144 1.98 -12.25 -17.08
N SER A 145 2.95 -13.18 -17.12
CA SER A 145 2.83 -14.39 -17.94
C SER A 145 1.62 -15.26 -17.55
N MET A 146 1.26 -15.25 -16.26
CA MET A 146 0.12 -16.04 -15.75
C MET A 146 -1.22 -15.62 -16.35
N ILE A 147 -1.37 -14.41 -16.87
CA ILE A 147 -2.61 -13.90 -17.49
C ILE A 147 -3.03 -14.82 -18.66
N SER A 148 -2.08 -15.19 -19.51
CA SER A 148 -2.34 -15.99 -20.73
C SER A 148 -2.08 -17.50 -20.58
N GLN A 149 -1.57 -17.94 -19.43
CA GLN A 149 -1.21 -19.34 -19.20
C GLN A 149 -2.44 -20.22 -18.92
N ASN A 150 -2.38 -21.48 -19.37
CA ASN A 150 -3.31 -22.51 -18.94
C ASN A 150 -3.05 -22.94 -17.48
N ALA A 151 -3.97 -23.68 -16.88
CA ALA A 151 -3.92 -24.09 -15.48
C ALA A 151 -2.59 -24.76 -15.07
N ILE A 152 -2.07 -25.68 -15.87
CA ILE A 152 -0.83 -26.42 -15.57
C ILE A 152 0.39 -25.49 -15.57
N LYS A 153 0.52 -24.66 -16.61
CA LYS A 153 1.61 -23.69 -16.69
C LYS A 153 1.54 -22.67 -15.55
N ARG A 154 0.33 -22.22 -15.20
CA ARG A 154 0.11 -21.28 -14.09
C ARG A 154 0.55 -21.86 -12.75
N ILE A 155 0.31 -23.17 -12.51
CA ILE A 155 0.82 -23.86 -11.32
C ILE A 155 2.35 -23.90 -11.33
N ALA A 156 2.99 -24.23 -12.43
CA ALA A 156 4.45 -24.25 -12.53
C ALA A 156 5.05 -22.84 -12.24
N THR A 157 4.52 -21.81 -12.90
CA THR A 157 4.94 -20.43 -12.69
C THR A 157 4.72 -19.96 -11.23
N PHE A 158 3.64 -20.42 -10.60
CA PHE A 158 3.37 -20.12 -9.20
C PHE A 158 4.45 -20.72 -8.28
N PHE A 159 4.93 -21.93 -8.50
CA PHE A 159 6.05 -22.51 -7.75
C PHE A 159 7.38 -21.76 -7.96
N GLU A 160 7.65 -21.28 -9.19
CA GLU A 160 8.80 -20.41 -9.48
C GLU A 160 8.72 -19.08 -8.68
N ILE A 161 7.52 -18.51 -8.58
CA ILE A 161 7.28 -17.31 -7.74
C ILE A 161 7.59 -17.61 -6.27
N LEU A 162 7.10 -18.74 -5.72
CA LEU A 162 7.33 -19.11 -4.32
C LEU A 162 8.83 -19.30 -4.02
N GLU A 163 9.58 -19.90 -4.95
CA GLU A 163 11.04 -20.01 -4.83
C GLU A 163 11.71 -18.63 -4.76
N LEU A 164 11.32 -17.71 -5.64
CA LEU A 164 11.85 -16.33 -5.62
C LEU A 164 11.53 -15.62 -4.30
N LEU A 165 10.31 -15.78 -3.75
CA LEU A 165 9.90 -15.15 -2.49
C LEU A 165 10.73 -15.67 -1.30
N ALA A 166 11.11 -16.94 -1.30
CA ALA A 166 11.89 -17.55 -0.23
C ALA A 166 13.38 -17.20 -0.29
N CYS A 167 13.95 -17.09 -1.50
CA CYS A 167 15.39 -16.98 -1.69
C CYS A 167 15.90 -15.55 -1.86
N CYS A 168 15.02 -14.53 -1.90
CA CYS A 168 15.45 -13.17 -2.20
C CYS A 168 15.91 -12.40 -0.97
N SER A 169 17.00 -11.62 -1.14
CA SER A 169 17.47 -10.63 -0.17
C SER A 169 17.12 -9.17 -0.56
N ASP A 170 16.76 -8.95 -1.82
CA ASP A 170 16.52 -7.62 -2.38
C ASP A 170 15.09 -7.15 -2.08
N MET A 171 14.77 -6.99 -0.79
CA MET A 171 13.46 -6.57 -0.31
C MET A 171 13.54 -5.50 0.76
N LYS A 172 12.52 -4.66 0.81
CA LYS A 172 12.33 -3.60 1.81
C LYS A 172 11.05 -3.89 2.60
N ILE A 173 11.11 -3.79 3.94
CA ILE A 173 9.91 -3.86 4.79
C ILE A 173 9.04 -2.62 4.49
N VAL A 174 7.77 -2.87 4.19
CA VAL A 174 6.77 -1.84 3.86
C VAL A 174 5.54 -1.89 4.77
N GLY A 175 5.53 -2.79 5.74
CA GLY A 175 4.51 -2.89 6.78
C GLY A 175 4.82 -4.00 7.78
N LYS A 176 4.44 -3.80 9.04
CA LYS A 176 4.57 -4.78 10.11
C LYS A 176 3.20 -5.18 10.64
N PRO A 177 3.06 -6.42 11.16
CA PRO A 177 1.83 -6.81 11.83
C PRO A 177 1.57 -5.93 13.04
N LEU A 178 0.31 -5.74 13.32
CA LEU A 178 -0.16 -4.92 14.40
C LEU A 178 -0.25 -5.78 15.70
N ILE A 179 0.34 -5.31 16.82
CA ILE A 179 0.49 -6.10 18.07
C ILE A 179 -0.68 -5.89 19.05
N ASP A 180 -1.39 -4.76 18.97
CA ASP A 180 -2.53 -4.40 19.85
C ASP A 180 -3.74 -4.00 19.01
N VAL A 181 -4.61 -4.95 18.69
CA VAL A 181 -5.76 -4.79 17.77
C VAL A 181 -6.62 -3.54 18.04
N LYS A 182 -6.82 -3.16 19.30
CA LYS A 182 -7.68 -2.03 19.65
C LYS A 182 -7.02 -0.67 19.41
N ARG A 183 -5.73 -0.53 19.76
CA ARG A 183 -4.97 0.72 19.55
C ARG A 183 -4.66 0.93 18.09
N GLU A 184 -4.37 -0.12 17.40
CA GLU A 184 -3.98 -0.15 16.00
C GLU A 184 -5.16 0.14 15.08
N ARG A 185 -6.33 -0.38 15.40
CA ARG A 185 -7.57 0.03 14.73
C ARG A 185 -7.77 1.55 14.80
N LYS A 186 -7.51 2.16 15.97
CA LYS A 186 -7.55 3.61 16.10
C LYS A 186 -6.50 4.33 15.26
N LEU A 187 -5.30 3.78 15.15
CA LEU A 187 -4.26 4.33 14.30
C LEU A 187 -4.66 4.25 12.82
N GLN A 188 -5.26 3.15 12.39
CA GLN A 188 -5.76 2.99 11.02
C GLN A 188 -6.91 3.96 10.71
N GLU A 189 -7.85 4.16 11.63
CA GLU A 189 -8.89 5.18 11.49
C GLU A 189 -8.28 6.58 11.27
N ILE A 190 -7.18 6.89 11.98
CA ILE A 190 -6.43 8.14 11.79
C ILE A 190 -5.78 8.20 10.40
N TYR A 191 -5.15 7.13 9.96
CA TYR A 191 -4.51 7.06 8.65
C TYR A 191 -5.52 7.20 7.50
N LEU A 192 -6.64 6.50 7.58
CA LEU A 192 -7.73 6.63 6.60
C LEU A 192 -8.31 8.05 6.59
N PHE A 193 -8.46 8.66 7.76
CA PHE A 193 -8.90 10.04 7.84
C PHE A 193 -7.92 10.98 7.13
N VAL A 194 -6.62 10.82 7.36
CA VAL A 194 -5.59 11.62 6.68
C VAL A 194 -5.61 11.38 5.18
N LEU A 195 -5.65 10.12 4.74
CA LEU A 195 -5.68 9.74 3.33
C LEU A 195 -6.83 10.41 2.57
N ASN A 196 -8.02 10.45 3.18
CA ASN A 196 -9.21 11.03 2.55
C ASN A 196 -9.30 12.56 2.67
N ASN A 197 -8.51 13.20 3.55
CA ASN A 197 -8.70 14.62 3.89
C ASN A 197 -7.41 15.44 3.84
N PHE A 198 -6.23 14.89 3.53
CA PHE A 198 -4.94 15.59 3.63
C PHE A 198 -4.87 16.88 2.81
N HIS A 199 -5.61 16.94 1.70
CA HIS A 199 -5.70 18.11 0.82
C HIS A 199 -6.51 19.28 1.44
N SER A 200 -7.23 19.02 2.52
CA SER A 200 -8.06 19.99 3.23
C SER A 200 -7.45 20.44 4.56
N SER A 201 -8.02 21.47 5.18
CA SER A 201 -7.61 21.87 6.52
C SER A 201 -8.04 20.85 7.56
N ILE A 202 -7.08 20.13 8.14
CA ILE A 202 -7.31 19.16 9.21
C ILE A 202 -7.02 19.81 10.56
N THR A 203 -8.04 19.81 11.45
CA THR A 203 -7.89 20.26 12.84
C THR A 203 -7.83 19.08 13.80
N LEU A 204 -7.21 19.27 14.98
CA LEU A 204 -7.25 18.24 16.02
C LEU A 204 -8.67 17.93 16.49
N ASP A 205 -9.56 18.90 16.44
CA ASP A 205 -10.99 18.69 16.77
C ASP A 205 -11.64 17.72 15.81
N ALA A 206 -11.49 17.96 14.51
CA ALA A 206 -12.09 17.13 13.48
C ALA A 206 -11.63 15.67 13.60
N ILE A 207 -10.30 15.43 13.66
CA ILE A 207 -9.79 14.09 13.73
C ILE A 207 -10.10 13.39 15.05
N SER A 208 -9.98 14.10 16.19
CA SER A 208 -10.29 13.55 17.51
C SER A 208 -11.75 13.11 17.62
N LYS A 209 -12.67 13.89 17.04
CA LYS A 209 -14.10 13.55 16.98
C LYS A 209 -14.35 12.33 16.11
N THR A 210 -13.71 12.26 14.93
CA THR A 210 -13.87 11.15 13.99
C THR A 210 -13.41 9.82 14.60
N VAL A 211 -12.22 9.80 15.25
CA VAL A 211 -11.68 8.57 15.81
C VAL A 211 -12.11 8.28 17.25
N GLY A 212 -12.94 9.15 17.85
CA GLY A 212 -13.47 8.97 19.20
C GLY A 212 -12.39 8.96 20.29
N ILE A 213 -11.32 9.78 20.12
CA ILE A 213 -10.24 9.98 21.12
C ILE A 213 -10.21 11.45 21.54
N PRO A 214 -10.27 11.78 22.85
CA PRO A 214 -10.15 13.15 23.32
C PRO A 214 -8.84 13.79 22.85
N LYS A 215 -8.86 15.09 22.50
CA LYS A 215 -7.67 15.83 21.99
C LYS A 215 -6.42 15.68 22.87
N SER A 216 -6.58 15.76 24.19
CA SER A 216 -5.48 15.60 25.13
C SER A 216 -4.80 14.22 25.03
N THR A 217 -5.59 13.18 24.79
CA THR A 217 -5.12 11.82 24.65
C THR A 217 -4.60 11.52 23.24
N PHE A 218 -5.21 12.15 22.21
CA PHE A 218 -4.89 11.91 20.80
C PHE A 218 -3.40 12.17 20.47
N CYS A 219 -2.87 13.30 20.87
CA CYS A 219 -1.47 13.67 20.59
C CYS A 219 -0.48 12.69 21.23
N VAL A 220 -0.74 12.29 22.47
CA VAL A 220 0.07 11.31 23.21
C VAL A 220 -0.04 9.92 22.56
N PHE A 221 -1.26 9.50 22.25
CA PHE A 221 -1.55 8.24 21.57
C PHE A 221 -0.82 8.16 20.22
N PHE A 222 -1.03 9.15 19.35
CA PHE A 222 -0.43 9.16 18.02
C PHE A 222 1.10 9.15 18.06
N LYS A 223 1.71 10.01 18.93
CA LYS A 223 3.16 10.05 19.10
C LYS A 223 3.72 8.72 19.64
N LYS A 224 3.02 8.07 20.58
CA LYS A 224 3.42 6.77 21.11
C LYS A 224 3.39 5.67 20.05
N MET A 225 2.37 5.69 19.17
CA MET A 225 2.19 4.67 18.13
C MET A 225 3.13 4.87 16.93
N THR A 226 3.44 6.12 16.56
CA THR A 226 4.16 6.44 15.31
C THR A 226 5.56 7.01 15.50
N GLY A 227 5.95 7.33 16.73
CA GLY A 227 7.22 7.99 17.04
C GLY A 227 7.26 9.49 16.73
N LYS A 228 6.25 10.06 16.09
CA LYS A 228 6.20 11.46 15.65
C LYS A 228 4.86 12.13 15.96
N SER A 229 4.83 13.48 15.93
CA SER A 229 3.57 14.21 16.12
C SER A 229 2.64 14.03 14.91
N PHE A 230 1.32 14.16 15.14
CA PHE A 230 0.33 14.09 14.07
C PHE A 230 0.56 15.10 12.94
N PHE A 231 0.86 16.35 13.29
CA PHE A 231 1.13 17.37 12.27
C PHE A 231 2.46 17.17 11.54
N THR A 232 3.45 16.56 12.17
CA THR A 232 4.68 16.14 11.50
C THR A 232 4.35 15.07 10.46
N PHE A 233 3.60 14.06 10.84
CA PHE A 233 3.13 13.00 9.94
C PHE A 233 2.30 13.56 8.77
N LEU A 234 1.30 14.41 9.05
CA LEU A 234 0.48 15.05 8.02
C LEU A 234 1.32 15.88 7.03
N THR A 235 2.32 16.58 7.55
CA THR A 235 3.23 17.38 6.72
C THR A 235 4.08 16.49 5.82
N GLU A 236 4.64 15.40 6.34
CA GLU A 236 5.39 14.41 5.55
C GLU A 236 4.53 13.80 4.46
N PHE A 237 3.28 13.44 4.78
CA PHE A 237 2.32 12.90 3.83
C PHE A 237 2.03 13.89 2.68
N ARG A 238 1.76 15.16 3.03
CA ARG A 238 1.55 16.23 2.05
C ARG A 238 2.77 16.49 1.16
N ILE A 239 3.97 16.47 1.74
CA ILE A 239 5.22 16.59 0.97
C ILE A 239 5.41 15.40 0.03
N ALA A 240 5.12 14.16 0.45
CA ALA A 240 5.19 13.00 -0.41
C ALA A 240 4.23 13.13 -1.61
N SER A 241 2.97 13.51 -1.36
CA SER A 241 1.99 13.79 -2.40
C SER A 241 2.44 14.91 -3.35
N SER A 242 3.01 16.00 -2.83
CA SER A 242 3.51 17.10 -3.67
C SER A 242 4.68 16.68 -4.56
N CYS A 243 5.61 15.84 -4.07
CA CYS A 243 6.71 15.30 -4.87
C CYS A 243 6.19 14.53 -6.08
N GLU A 244 5.13 13.79 -5.89
CA GLU A 244 4.50 13.03 -6.94
C GLU A 244 3.86 13.95 -8.01
N MET A 245 3.09 14.95 -7.58
CA MET A 245 2.52 15.94 -8.50
C MET A 245 3.61 16.71 -9.25
N LEU A 246 4.71 17.10 -8.59
CA LEU A 246 5.84 17.76 -9.23
C LEU A 246 6.47 16.93 -10.36
N SER A 247 6.55 15.61 -10.15
CA SER A 247 7.18 14.69 -11.11
C SER A 247 6.27 14.31 -12.28
N LYS A 248 4.95 14.41 -12.12
CA LYS A 248 3.97 13.79 -13.04
C LYS A 248 2.97 14.74 -13.65
N THR A 249 2.94 16.02 -13.22
CA THR A 249 1.98 17.00 -13.73
C THR A 249 2.66 18.28 -14.18
N LYS A 250 1.96 19.05 -15.03
CA LYS A 250 2.37 20.39 -15.44
C LYS A 250 1.78 21.52 -14.57
N LEU A 251 1.11 21.17 -13.47
CA LEU A 251 0.55 22.13 -12.53
C LEU A 251 1.64 23.08 -12.02
N SER A 252 1.32 24.34 -11.80
CA SER A 252 2.23 25.31 -11.19
C SER A 252 2.60 24.89 -9.75
N ILE A 253 3.69 25.42 -9.23
CA ILE A 253 4.10 25.18 -7.83
C ILE A 253 2.99 25.62 -6.85
N ALA A 254 2.29 26.72 -7.18
CA ALA A 254 1.18 27.23 -6.39
C ALA A 254 -0.02 26.27 -6.37
N GLU A 255 -0.43 25.74 -7.53
CA GLU A 255 -1.50 24.74 -7.64
C GLU A 255 -1.16 23.47 -6.89
N ILE A 256 0.07 22.97 -7.02
CA ILE A 256 0.55 21.78 -6.27
C ILE A 256 0.53 22.02 -4.77
N SER A 257 0.96 23.19 -4.31
CA SER A 257 0.91 23.57 -2.89
C SER A 257 -0.52 23.42 -2.35
N ILE A 258 -1.50 24.01 -3.04
CA ILE A 258 -2.91 23.99 -2.65
C ILE A 258 -3.46 22.54 -2.73
N ALA A 259 -3.23 21.84 -3.83
CA ALA A 259 -3.70 20.47 -4.03
C ALA A 259 -3.11 19.48 -3.02
N SER A 260 -1.90 19.77 -2.50
CA SER A 260 -1.26 18.99 -1.43
C SER A 260 -1.71 19.41 -0.02
N GLY A 261 -2.67 20.35 0.11
CA GLY A 261 -3.24 20.76 1.38
C GLY A 261 -2.44 21.85 2.14
N PHE A 262 -1.53 22.55 1.47
CA PHE A 262 -0.86 23.71 2.04
C PHE A 262 -1.60 25.00 1.67
N ASN A 263 -2.02 25.76 2.65
CA ASN A 263 -2.74 27.04 2.44
C ASN A 263 -1.80 28.24 2.25
N ASP A 264 -0.49 28.05 2.44
CA ASP A 264 0.54 29.09 2.36
C ASP A 264 1.72 28.60 1.53
N ILE A 265 1.93 29.22 0.36
CA ILE A 265 2.96 28.82 -0.60
C ILE A 265 4.38 29.06 -0.06
N PRO A 266 4.72 30.21 0.57
CA PRO A 266 5.98 30.38 1.26
C PRO A 266 6.29 29.31 2.31
N TYR A 267 5.30 28.94 3.11
CA TYR A 267 5.42 27.84 4.08
C TYR A 267 5.68 26.51 3.38
N PHE A 268 4.93 26.18 2.33
CA PHE A 268 5.14 24.99 1.51
C PHE A 268 6.59 24.91 1.01
N ASN A 269 7.09 25.96 0.36
CA ASN A 269 8.45 25.99 -0.19
C ASN A 269 9.51 25.74 0.88
N ARG A 270 9.37 26.39 2.05
CA ARG A 270 10.28 26.22 3.19
C ARG A 270 10.25 24.79 3.73
N VAL A 271 9.05 24.22 3.90
CA VAL A 271 8.89 22.85 4.42
C VAL A 271 9.37 21.84 3.38
N PHE A 272 9.04 22.01 2.12
CA PHE A 272 9.52 21.14 1.05
C PHE A 272 11.06 21.10 1.02
N LYS A 273 11.72 22.25 1.05
CA LYS A 273 13.18 22.33 1.09
C LYS A 273 13.75 21.64 2.34
N LYS A 274 13.09 21.77 3.49
CA LYS A 274 13.50 21.08 4.74
C LYS A 274 13.47 19.56 4.58
N TYR A 275 12.44 18.98 3.92
CA TYR A 275 12.26 17.52 3.81
C TYR A 275 12.96 16.90 2.61
N LYS A 276 13.19 17.66 1.54
CA LYS A 276 13.78 17.16 0.29
C LYS A 276 15.16 17.71 -0.04
N ASN A 277 15.68 18.62 0.78
CA ASN A 277 16.96 19.33 0.62
C ASN A 277 17.08 20.13 -0.71
N THR A 278 15.96 20.36 -1.39
CA THR A 278 15.88 21.08 -2.65
C THR A 278 14.54 21.83 -2.74
N THR A 279 14.45 22.87 -3.58
CA THR A 279 13.18 23.56 -3.79
C THR A 279 12.22 22.73 -4.65
N PRO A 280 10.89 22.99 -4.61
CA PRO A 280 9.94 22.31 -5.49
C PRO A 280 10.27 22.44 -6.98
N SER A 281 10.73 23.61 -7.41
CA SER A 281 11.13 23.87 -8.81
C SER A 281 12.37 23.07 -9.23
N GLU A 282 13.40 23.05 -8.40
CA GLU A 282 14.61 22.24 -8.62
C GLU A 282 14.28 20.75 -8.62
N TYR A 283 13.44 20.30 -7.71
CA TYR A 283 12.97 18.91 -7.66
C TYR A 283 12.24 18.48 -8.93
N ARG A 284 11.38 19.34 -9.47
CA ARG A 284 10.70 19.10 -10.76
C ARG A 284 11.73 18.96 -11.88
N ASN A 285 12.66 19.93 -12.01
CA ASN A 285 13.63 19.96 -13.09
C ASN A 285 14.58 18.75 -13.07
N SER A 286 14.91 18.23 -11.89
CA SER A 286 15.75 17.03 -11.76
C SER A 286 15.04 15.70 -12.13
N ARG A 287 13.73 15.72 -12.38
CA ARG A 287 12.91 14.54 -12.69
C ARG A 287 12.34 14.56 -14.11
N ILE A 288 12.52 15.65 -14.85
CA ILE A 288 12.21 15.76 -16.28
C ILE A 288 13.47 15.27 -17.03
N VAL A 289 13.61 13.93 -17.16
CA VAL A 289 14.54 13.29 -18.08
C VAL A 289 13.76 12.31 -18.93
#